data_0bee5d3a6988ae160e1cf4896e9a3b97
#
_entry.id   0bee5d3a6988ae160e1cf4896e9a3b97
#
_cell.length_a   1.000
_cell.length_b   1.000
_cell.length_c   1.000
_cell.angle_alpha   90.00
_cell.angle_beta   90.00
_cell.angle_gamma   90.00
#
_symmetry.space_group_name_H-M   'P 1'
#
loop_
_entity.id
_entity.type
_entity.pdbx_description
1 polymer ?
#
loop_
_entity_poly.entity_id
_entity_poly.type
_entity_poly.pdbx_seq_one_letter_code
_entity_poly.pdbx_strand_id
1 'polypeptide(L)'
;MKISAFLFTLLVAAAFLAGACSTQGGGTQQGVGKIRNESESVDPKNAQSVRAQLKMGAGELNLTGGADQLMEADFSYNVAEWKPEVSYDVSGDEGELVVEQGGSGGSNLTGEARNEWEVRLNDELPTDLVVQLGAGESDLDLDSLALAGLKLQMGAGKTTVDLTGDYAQSFNASIQGGVGEATVELPSGVGVKAKAQGGLGRINAEGLERVGDSYVNDAYGESDVTLNVKVQGGVGEINLKVV
;
A
#
# COMPACT_ATOMS: atom_id res chain seq x y z
N MET A 1 -53.72 70.49 -20.53
CA MET A 1 -52.54 71.27 -20.14
C MET A 1 -51.35 70.36 -20.47
N LYS A 2 -50.89 70.44 -21.67
CA LYS A 2 -49.58 70.95 -22.17
C LYS A 2 -48.43 70.58 -21.26
N ILE A 3 -47.48 69.77 -21.75
CA ILE A 3 -46.13 70.13 -22.23
C ILE A 3 -45.34 68.83 -22.43
N SER A 4 -45.04 68.49 -23.63
CA SER A 4 -43.81 68.64 -24.45
C SER A 4 -42.71 67.65 -24.17
N ALA A 5 -42.42 67.00 -25.27
CA ALA A 5 -41.30 66.13 -25.55
C ALA A 5 -39.94 66.80 -25.36
N PHE A 6 -38.94 66.02 -25.01
CA PHE A 6 -37.58 66.23 -25.51
C PHE A 6 -36.87 64.90 -25.78
N LEU A 7 -36.69 64.71 -27.02
CA LEU A 7 -35.83 63.66 -27.62
C LEU A 7 -34.37 64.01 -27.40
N PHE A 8 -33.62 63.17 -26.77
CA PHE A 8 -32.14 63.29 -26.82
C PHE A 8 -31.56 61.97 -27.29
N THR A 9 -31.21 61.96 -28.53
CA THR A 9 -30.46 60.87 -29.19
C THR A 9 -29.01 61.01 -28.79
N LEU A 10 -28.48 60.11 -28.02
CA LEU A 10 -27.04 60.00 -27.77
C LEU A 10 -26.52 58.69 -28.38
N LEU A 11 -25.81 58.87 -29.49
CA LEU A 11 -25.10 57.81 -30.20
C LEU A 11 -23.80 57.52 -29.41
N VAL A 12 -23.72 56.36 -28.73
CA VAL A 12 -22.48 55.92 -28.12
C VAL A 12 -21.97 54.71 -28.92
N ALA A 13 -20.90 54.95 -29.64
CA ALA A 13 -20.13 53.92 -30.32
C ALA A 13 -19.40 53.08 -29.29
N ALA A 14 -19.86 51.83 -29.05
CA ALA A 14 -19.17 50.85 -28.26
C ALA A 14 -18.08 50.17 -29.11
N ALA A 15 -16.85 50.56 -28.88
CA ALA A 15 -15.69 49.80 -29.37
C ALA A 15 -15.58 48.51 -28.60
N PHE A 16 -15.86 47.37 -29.23
CA PHE A 16 -15.56 46.04 -28.71
C PHE A 16 -14.06 45.79 -28.77
N LEU A 17 -13.36 46.01 -27.66
CA LEU A 17 -12.04 45.43 -27.41
C LEU A 17 -12.25 43.99 -26.97
N ALA A 18 -12.14 43.07 -27.92
CA ALA A 18 -12.03 41.66 -27.64
C ALA A 18 -10.65 41.37 -26.97
N GLY A 19 -10.59 41.55 -25.66
CA GLY A 19 -9.50 41.05 -24.85
C GLY A 19 -9.65 39.54 -24.69
N ALA A 20 -9.00 38.78 -25.56
CA ALA A 20 -8.80 37.34 -25.34
C ALA A 20 -7.85 37.17 -24.15
N CYS A 21 -8.38 37.07 -22.93
CA CYS A 21 -7.67 36.48 -21.81
C CYS A 21 -7.61 34.98 -22.08
N SER A 22 -6.57 34.54 -22.75
CA SER A 22 -6.12 33.16 -22.67
C SER A 22 -5.57 32.95 -21.26
N THR A 23 -6.42 32.53 -20.33
CA THR A 23 -5.96 31.87 -19.13
C THR A 23 -5.34 30.53 -19.56
N GLN A 24 -4.05 30.56 -19.90
CA GLN A 24 -3.22 29.39 -19.86
C GLN A 24 -3.17 28.96 -18.39
N GLY A 25 -4.07 28.08 -18.03
CA GLY A 25 -3.89 27.22 -16.87
C GLY A 25 -2.67 26.35 -17.17
N GLY A 26 -1.50 26.85 -16.83
CA GLY A 26 -0.28 26.07 -16.81
C GLY A 26 -0.37 25.07 -15.67
N GLY A 27 -1.07 23.97 -15.89
CA GLY A 27 -0.81 22.75 -15.15
C GLY A 27 0.62 22.37 -15.47
N THR A 28 1.52 22.46 -14.51
CA THR A 28 2.86 21.91 -14.61
C THR A 28 2.70 20.41 -14.87
N GLN A 29 2.91 20.00 -16.13
CA GLN A 29 3.04 18.58 -16.46
C GLN A 29 4.29 18.11 -15.76
N GLN A 30 4.11 17.30 -14.72
CA GLN A 30 5.21 16.61 -14.05
C GLN A 30 5.77 15.58 -15.03
N GLY A 31 6.93 15.89 -15.58
CA GLY A 31 7.65 14.99 -16.46
C GLY A 31 8.34 13.88 -15.65
N VAL A 32 8.27 12.69 -16.16
CA VAL A 32 9.10 11.57 -15.68
C VAL A 32 10.57 11.91 -15.96
N GLY A 33 11.40 11.85 -14.92
CA GLY A 33 12.82 12.19 -14.96
C GLY A 33 13.73 10.99 -15.21
N LYS A 34 15.00 11.15 -14.88
CA LYS A 34 15.96 10.04 -14.82
C LYS A 34 15.69 9.21 -13.57
N ILE A 35 15.98 7.92 -13.65
CA ILE A 35 15.95 7.02 -12.49
C ILE A 35 16.94 7.52 -11.44
N ARG A 36 16.48 7.55 -10.21
CA ARG A 36 17.25 7.81 -8.99
C ARG A 36 17.23 6.54 -8.15
N ASN A 37 18.37 6.22 -7.58
CA ASN A 37 18.49 5.11 -6.64
C ASN A 37 18.97 5.69 -5.32
N GLU A 38 18.29 5.33 -4.23
CA GLU A 38 18.64 5.72 -2.87
C GLU A 38 18.59 4.48 -1.98
N SER A 39 19.55 4.36 -1.06
CA SER A 39 19.58 3.27 -0.08
C SER A 39 19.49 3.89 1.31
N GLU A 40 18.65 3.29 2.16
CA GLU A 40 18.43 3.73 3.55
C GLU A 40 18.62 2.55 4.50
N SER A 41 19.13 2.84 5.69
CA SER A 41 19.28 1.86 6.75
C SER A 41 18.89 2.50 8.08
N VAL A 42 18.12 1.78 8.88
CA VAL A 42 17.60 2.23 10.17
C VAL A 42 18.07 1.29 11.28
N ASP A 43 18.78 1.84 12.25
CA ASP A 43 19.22 1.12 13.45
C ASP A 43 18.02 0.90 14.40
N PRO A 44 17.81 -0.30 14.97
CA PRO A 44 16.70 -0.57 15.90
C PRO A 44 16.81 0.18 17.22
N LYS A 45 17.96 0.78 17.51
CA LYS A 45 18.28 1.42 18.79
C LYS A 45 18.06 0.40 19.95
N ASN A 46 17.17 0.76 20.86
CA ASN A 46 16.82 -0.09 22.02
C ASN A 46 15.35 -0.56 21.99
N ALA A 47 14.70 -0.53 20.84
CA ALA A 47 13.34 -1.06 20.69
C ALA A 47 13.32 -2.58 20.92
N GLN A 48 12.29 -3.07 21.60
CA GLN A 48 12.03 -4.49 21.82
C GLN A 48 10.86 -5.00 20.97
N SER A 49 10.11 -4.09 20.37
CA SER A 49 9.07 -4.35 19.39
C SER A 49 8.97 -3.18 18.42
N VAL A 50 8.40 -3.42 17.26
CA VAL A 50 8.29 -2.40 16.21
C VAL A 50 6.91 -2.39 15.60
N ARG A 51 6.40 -1.18 15.39
CA ARG A 51 5.33 -0.92 14.43
C ARG A 51 5.95 -0.37 13.15
N ALA A 52 5.91 -1.15 12.07
CA ALA A 52 6.43 -0.76 10.77
C ALA A 52 5.27 -0.39 9.83
N GLN A 53 5.32 0.80 9.23
CA GLN A 53 4.31 1.29 8.29
C GLN A 53 4.98 1.62 6.96
N LEU A 54 4.60 0.92 5.88
CA LEU A 54 5.03 1.20 4.52
C LEU A 54 3.84 1.75 3.74
N LYS A 55 3.98 2.95 3.17
CA LYS A 55 2.91 3.65 2.46
C LYS A 55 3.39 4.05 1.07
N MET A 56 2.90 3.38 0.06
CA MET A 56 3.22 3.63 -1.34
C MET A 56 1.93 3.99 -2.10
N GLY A 57 1.96 5.09 -2.84
CA GLY A 57 0.84 5.49 -3.68
C GLY A 57 0.70 4.63 -4.93
N ALA A 58 1.81 4.40 -5.63
CA ALA A 58 1.86 3.53 -6.80
C ALA A 58 3.28 3.00 -7.04
N GLY A 59 3.42 1.75 -7.49
CA GLY A 59 4.72 1.14 -7.80
C GLY A 59 4.77 -0.36 -7.49
N GLU A 60 5.97 -0.85 -7.30
CA GLU A 60 6.28 -2.22 -6.95
C GLU A 60 6.94 -2.25 -5.56
N LEU A 61 6.45 -3.10 -4.69
CA LEU A 61 6.98 -3.30 -3.34
C LEU A 61 7.40 -4.76 -3.16
N ASN A 62 8.69 -4.98 -2.95
CA ASN A 62 9.25 -6.24 -2.48
C ASN A 62 9.65 -6.07 -1.01
N LEU A 63 9.10 -6.89 -0.13
CA LEU A 63 9.38 -6.87 1.30
C LEU A 63 9.78 -8.27 1.77
N THR A 64 10.93 -8.35 2.43
CA THR A 64 11.47 -9.61 2.98
C THR A 64 11.98 -9.40 4.40
N GLY A 65 12.30 -10.47 5.08
CA GLY A 65 13.06 -10.45 6.33
C GLY A 65 14.58 -10.42 6.13
N GLY A 66 15.33 -10.63 7.20
CA GLY A 66 16.77 -10.84 7.19
C GLY A 66 17.64 -9.58 7.11
N ALA A 67 17.12 -8.42 7.54
CA ALA A 67 17.95 -7.24 7.71
C ALA A 67 18.80 -7.34 8.99
N ASP A 68 20.10 -6.96 8.89
CA ASP A 68 20.99 -6.84 10.05
C ASP A 68 20.58 -5.66 10.95
N GLN A 69 20.01 -4.62 10.36
CA GLN A 69 19.46 -3.45 11.04
C GLN A 69 17.94 -3.61 11.22
N LEU A 70 17.25 -2.62 11.78
CA LEU A 70 15.78 -2.64 11.83
C LEU A 70 15.18 -2.72 10.44
N MET A 71 15.73 -1.91 9.53
CA MET A 71 15.34 -1.87 8.13
C MET A 71 16.57 -1.58 7.26
N GLU A 72 16.64 -2.24 6.12
CA GLU A 72 17.50 -1.90 5.01
C GLU A 72 16.64 -1.81 3.76
N ALA A 73 16.78 -0.73 3.01
CA ALA A 73 15.92 -0.50 1.86
C ALA A 73 16.67 0.12 0.69
N ASP A 74 16.34 -0.34 -0.53
CA ASP A 74 16.77 0.23 -1.79
C ASP A 74 15.54 0.75 -2.54
N PHE A 75 15.58 2.02 -2.92
CA PHE A 75 14.51 2.71 -3.60
C PHE A 75 14.94 3.13 -5.00
N SER A 76 14.14 2.81 -6.03
CA SER A 76 14.37 3.19 -7.43
C SER A 76 13.15 3.92 -7.96
N TYR A 77 13.28 5.21 -8.27
CA TYR A 77 12.18 6.03 -8.75
C TYR A 77 12.62 7.08 -9.77
N ASN A 78 11.69 7.56 -10.61
CA ASN A 78 11.96 8.57 -11.65
C ASN A 78 11.00 9.77 -11.64
N VAL A 79 10.11 9.84 -10.68
CA VAL A 79 9.29 11.01 -10.37
C VAL A 79 9.87 11.69 -9.14
N ALA A 80 10.32 12.94 -9.26
CA ALA A 80 11.08 13.61 -8.21
C ALA A 80 10.32 13.71 -6.88
N GLU A 81 9.03 13.90 -6.95
CA GLU A 81 8.13 14.03 -5.82
C GLU A 81 7.85 12.70 -5.11
N TRP A 82 8.15 11.57 -5.74
CA TRP A 82 7.97 10.23 -5.18
C TRP A 82 9.13 9.76 -4.31
N LYS A 83 10.08 10.68 -4.04
CA LYS A 83 11.17 10.38 -3.13
C LYS A 83 10.63 9.81 -1.83
N PRO A 84 11.08 8.60 -1.42
CA PRO A 84 10.67 8.02 -0.14
C PRO A 84 11.14 8.87 1.05
N GLU A 85 10.29 8.99 2.04
CA GLU A 85 10.58 9.62 3.32
C GLU A 85 10.59 8.53 4.40
N VAL A 86 11.70 8.42 5.13
CA VAL A 86 11.87 7.44 6.20
C VAL A 86 11.94 8.18 7.53
N SER A 87 11.13 7.76 8.49
CA SER A 87 11.20 8.26 9.86
C SER A 87 11.16 7.10 10.85
N TYR A 88 11.94 7.24 11.94
CA TYR A 88 11.99 6.25 13.01
C TYR A 88 12.18 6.91 14.37
N ASP A 89 11.23 6.65 15.24
CA ASP A 89 11.22 7.11 16.62
C ASP A 89 11.01 5.93 17.58
N VAL A 90 11.60 6.01 18.77
CA VAL A 90 11.44 5.01 19.83
C VAL A 90 10.78 5.66 21.04
N SER A 91 9.67 5.08 21.50
CA SER A 91 8.96 5.50 22.69
C SER A 91 8.85 4.35 23.68
N GLY A 92 9.57 4.43 24.79
CA GLY A 92 9.73 3.29 25.70
C GLY A 92 10.46 2.13 25.00
N ASP A 93 9.82 0.99 24.91
CA ASP A 93 10.33 -0.23 24.28
C ASP A 93 9.80 -0.44 22.86
N GLU A 94 8.92 0.44 22.36
CA GLU A 94 8.31 0.36 21.03
C GLU A 94 8.96 1.33 20.05
N GLY A 95 9.39 0.81 18.90
CA GLY A 95 9.85 1.59 17.75
C GLY A 95 8.69 1.83 16.76
N GLU A 96 8.57 3.05 16.26
CA GLU A 96 7.66 3.38 15.16
C GLU A 96 8.48 3.74 13.93
N LEU A 97 8.44 2.86 12.92
CA LEU A 97 9.06 3.04 11.61
C LEU A 97 7.98 3.41 10.58
N VAL A 98 8.19 4.51 9.89
CA VAL A 98 7.32 4.90 8.78
C VAL A 98 8.16 5.14 7.55
N VAL A 99 7.81 4.45 6.46
CA VAL A 99 8.36 4.66 5.12
C VAL A 99 7.19 5.09 4.23
N GLU A 100 7.25 6.29 3.72
CA GLU A 100 6.14 6.87 2.97
C GLU A 100 6.64 7.44 1.63
N GLN A 101 5.92 7.14 0.54
CA GLN A 101 6.18 7.78 -0.74
C GLN A 101 5.88 9.26 -0.64
N GLY A 102 6.83 10.10 -0.98
CA GLY A 102 6.64 11.54 -1.05
C GLY A 102 5.62 11.94 -2.09
N GLY A 103 5.07 13.14 -1.94
CA GLY A 103 4.11 13.74 -2.86
C GLY A 103 2.74 13.05 -2.88
N SER A 104 1.76 13.76 -3.39
CA SER A 104 0.44 13.17 -3.70
C SER A 104 0.49 12.64 -5.14
N GLY A 105 0.29 11.35 -5.35
CA GLY A 105 0.39 10.66 -6.64
C GLY A 105 -0.15 11.50 -7.79
N GLY A 106 0.73 11.87 -8.71
CA GLY A 106 0.43 12.77 -9.82
C GLY A 106 -0.47 12.13 -10.86
N SER A 107 -1.63 12.69 -11.06
CA SER A 107 -2.61 12.22 -12.04
C SER A 107 -2.28 12.60 -13.50
N ASN A 108 -1.19 13.33 -13.77
CA ASN A 108 -0.82 13.81 -15.11
C ASN A 108 0.66 13.56 -15.43
N LEU A 109 1.15 12.33 -15.17
CA LEU A 109 2.50 11.95 -15.56
C LEU A 109 2.58 11.73 -17.07
N THR A 110 3.57 12.33 -17.72
CA THR A 110 3.92 12.07 -19.12
C THR A 110 5.17 11.21 -19.17
N GLY A 111 5.03 9.96 -19.60
CA GLY A 111 6.10 8.95 -19.65
C GLY A 111 5.84 7.77 -18.72
N GLU A 112 6.74 6.80 -18.73
CA GLU A 112 6.68 5.63 -17.86
C GLU A 112 7.23 6.00 -16.48
N ALA A 113 6.34 6.10 -15.51
CA ALA A 113 6.72 6.29 -14.12
C ALA A 113 7.22 4.98 -13.52
N ARG A 114 8.33 5.06 -12.78
CA ARG A 114 8.93 3.95 -12.03
C ARG A 114 9.01 4.31 -10.57
N ASN A 115 8.61 3.38 -9.73
CA ASN A 115 8.73 3.44 -8.28
C ASN A 115 8.79 2.02 -7.74
N GLU A 116 9.98 1.59 -7.39
CA GLU A 116 10.26 0.23 -6.93
C GLU A 116 10.98 0.32 -5.59
N TRP A 117 10.46 -0.40 -4.62
CA TRP A 117 11.00 -0.49 -3.28
C TRP A 117 11.38 -1.94 -2.97
N GLU A 118 12.63 -2.14 -2.64
CA GLU A 118 13.15 -3.37 -2.06
C GLU A 118 13.43 -3.09 -0.59
N VAL A 119 12.64 -3.69 0.30
CA VAL A 119 12.71 -3.43 1.74
C VAL A 119 13.00 -4.75 2.46
N ARG A 120 13.99 -4.73 3.32
CA ARG A 120 14.25 -5.83 4.27
C ARG A 120 14.03 -5.34 5.68
N LEU A 121 13.32 -6.12 6.48
CA LEU A 121 13.09 -5.86 7.90
C LEU A 121 13.86 -6.84 8.77
N ASN A 122 14.15 -6.42 9.99
CA ASN A 122 14.71 -7.31 11.00
C ASN A 122 13.72 -8.43 11.35
N ASP A 123 14.19 -9.66 11.42
CA ASP A 123 13.38 -10.85 11.68
C ASP A 123 13.34 -11.26 13.17
N GLU A 124 14.17 -10.67 14.02
CA GLU A 124 14.22 -10.98 15.46
C GLU A 124 13.23 -10.15 16.28
N LEU A 125 12.89 -8.92 15.83
CA LEU A 125 12.03 -8.01 16.57
C LEU A 125 10.54 -8.27 16.28
N PRO A 126 9.70 -8.48 17.32
CA PRO A 126 8.26 -8.55 17.14
C PRO A 126 7.72 -7.34 16.38
N THR A 127 7.11 -7.59 15.22
CA THR A 127 6.71 -6.54 14.28
C THR A 127 5.21 -6.54 14.00
N ASP A 128 4.54 -5.40 14.29
CA ASP A 128 3.19 -5.08 13.80
C ASP A 128 3.33 -4.35 12.47
N LEU A 129 3.09 -5.06 11.37
CA LEU A 129 3.33 -4.60 10.01
C LEU A 129 2.07 -4.02 9.37
N VAL A 130 2.16 -2.79 8.89
CA VAL A 130 1.10 -2.12 8.13
C VAL A 130 1.63 -1.74 6.75
N VAL A 131 1.04 -2.29 5.70
CA VAL A 131 1.37 -1.96 4.31
C VAL A 131 0.17 -1.34 3.63
N GLN A 132 0.37 -0.18 3.01
CA GLN A 132 -0.64 0.52 2.23
C GLN A 132 -0.09 0.79 0.83
N LEU A 133 -0.71 0.18 -0.18
CA LEU A 133 -0.36 0.36 -1.59
C LEU A 133 -1.59 0.84 -2.37
N GLY A 134 -1.50 2.00 -2.99
CA GLY A 134 -2.61 2.54 -3.78
C GLY A 134 -2.84 1.73 -5.05
N ALA A 135 -1.81 1.57 -5.88
CA ALA A 135 -1.88 0.77 -7.10
C ALA A 135 -0.52 0.16 -7.44
N GLY A 136 -0.49 -1.06 -7.99
CA GLY A 136 0.74 -1.71 -8.42
C GLY A 136 0.85 -3.17 -8.02
N GLU A 137 2.06 -3.62 -7.79
CA GLU A 137 2.34 -4.99 -7.38
C GLU A 137 3.06 -5.01 -6.03
N SER A 138 2.76 -6.01 -5.21
CA SER A 138 3.50 -6.26 -3.98
C SER A 138 3.78 -7.73 -3.80
N ASP A 139 5.01 -8.02 -3.42
CA ASP A 139 5.49 -9.34 -3.03
C ASP A 139 6.05 -9.24 -1.61
N LEU A 140 5.35 -9.87 -0.67
CA LEU A 140 5.64 -9.79 0.76
C LEU A 140 6.03 -11.19 1.24
N ASP A 141 7.31 -11.46 1.31
CA ASP A 141 7.88 -12.66 1.92
C ASP A 141 8.11 -12.41 3.40
N LEU A 142 7.16 -12.89 4.21
CA LEU A 142 7.10 -12.63 5.64
C LEU A 142 7.35 -13.88 6.49
N ASP A 143 7.83 -14.94 5.87
CA ASP A 143 8.02 -16.25 6.48
C ASP A 143 9.02 -16.24 7.64
N SER A 144 10.06 -15.43 7.54
CA SER A 144 11.12 -15.29 8.55
C SER A 144 10.81 -14.26 9.62
N LEU A 145 9.84 -13.35 9.40
CA LEU A 145 9.57 -12.24 10.32
C LEU A 145 8.87 -12.69 11.61
N ALA A 146 9.27 -12.13 12.74
CA ALA A 146 8.57 -12.27 14.01
C ALA A 146 7.29 -11.42 14.04
N LEU A 147 6.27 -11.80 13.25
CA LEU A 147 5.04 -11.03 13.13
C LEU A 147 4.21 -11.06 14.41
N ALA A 148 3.84 -9.87 14.91
CA ALA A 148 2.83 -9.65 15.94
C ALA A 148 1.45 -9.29 15.33
N GLY A 149 1.43 -8.79 14.14
CA GLY A 149 0.23 -8.46 13.38
C GLY A 149 0.55 -8.06 11.94
N LEU A 150 -0.43 -8.24 11.04
CA LEU A 150 -0.32 -7.80 9.65
C LEU A 150 -1.60 -7.07 9.22
N LYS A 151 -1.42 -5.89 8.66
CA LYS A 151 -2.49 -5.17 7.96
C LYS A 151 -2.00 -4.74 6.58
N LEU A 152 -2.57 -5.32 5.54
CA LEU A 152 -2.30 -4.94 4.15
C LEU A 152 -3.54 -4.32 3.53
N GLN A 153 -3.37 -3.15 2.91
CA GLN A 153 -4.41 -2.46 2.16
C GLN A 153 -3.89 -2.13 0.76
N MET A 154 -4.56 -2.64 -0.26
CA MET A 154 -4.24 -2.34 -1.67
C MET A 154 -5.47 -1.82 -2.40
N GLY A 155 -5.31 -0.75 -3.16
CA GLY A 155 -6.38 -0.19 -3.98
C GLY A 155 -6.62 -1.01 -5.24
N ALA A 156 -5.61 -1.19 -6.07
CA ALA A 156 -5.70 -1.95 -7.31
C ALA A 156 -4.36 -2.61 -7.67
N GLY A 157 -4.39 -3.85 -8.17
CA GLY A 157 -3.21 -4.56 -8.66
C GLY A 157 -3.11 -6.00 -8.19
N LYS A 158 -1.88 -6.46 -8.00
CA LYS A 158 -1.58 -7.83 -7.58
C LYS A 158 -0.77 -7.82 -6.28
N THR A 159 -1.15 -8.69 -5.36
CA THR A 159 -0.35 -8.92 -4.14
C THR A 159 -0.15 -10.41 -3.89
N THR A 160 1.07 -10.76 -3.53
CA THR A 160 1.43 -12.07 -2.97
C THR A 160 1.91 -11.85 -1.55
N VAL A 161 1.41 -12.66 -0.62
CA VAL A 161 1.80 -12.60 0.79
C VAL A 161 2.17 -14.02 1.22
N ASP A 162 3.43 -14.21 1.52
CA ASP A 162 3.94 -15.46 2.09
C ASP A 162 3.90 -15.38 3.63
N LEU A 163 3.07 -16.23 4.22
CA LEU A 163 2.94 -16.42 5.68
C LEU A 163 3.31 -17.87 6.09
N THR A 164 4.19 -18.53 5.36
CA THR A 164 4.52 -19.94 5.59
C THR A 164 5.47 -20.19 6.77
N GLY A 165 5.86 -19.13 7.48
CA GLY A 165 6.81 -19.18 8.59
C GLY A 165 6.36 -19.99 9.81
N ASP A 166 7.33 -20.38 10.62
CA ASP A 166 7.16 -21.02 11.91
C ASP A 166 6.98 -19.96 13.02
N TYR A 167 5.78 -19.46 13.18
CA TYR A 167 5.50 -18.38 14.13
C TYR A 167 5.44 -18.87 15.58
N ALA A 168 6.11 -18.15 16.49
CA ALA A 168 6.14 -18.48 17.92
C ALA A 168 4.85 -18.05 18.67
N GLN A 169 4.02 -17.19 18.09
CA GLN A 169 2.80 -16.67 18.70
C GLN A 169 1.67 -16.49 17.68
N SER A 170 0.44 -16.60 18.19
CA SER A 170 -0.74 -16.34 17.38
C SER A 170 -0.87 -14.86 17.02
N PHE A 171 -1.24 -14.54 15.78
CA PHE A 171 -1.51 -13.18 15.35
C PHE A 171 -2.66 -13.08 14.36
N ASN A 172 -3.05 -11.85 14.08
CA ASN A 172 -4.11 -11.55 13.12
C ASN A 172 -3.51 -10.91 11.86
N ALA A 173 -3.86 -11.44 10.68
CA ALA A 173 -3.55 -10.87 9.39
C ALA A 173 -4.83 -10.36 8.71
N SER A 174 -4.85 -9.09 8.34
CA SER A 174 -5.96 -8.46 7.62
C SER A 174 -5.50 -7.93 6.27
N ILE A 175 -5.99 -8.52 5.19
CA ILE A 175 -5.62 -8.20 3.82
C ILE A 175 -6.86 -7.65 3.12
N GLN A 176 -6.79 -6.42 2.61
CA GLN A 176 -7.89 -5.75 1.92
C GLN A 176 -7.43 -5.29 0.55
N GLY A 177 -8.08 -5.83 -0.50
CA GLY A 177 -7.87 -5.43 -1.88
C GLY A 177 -9.12 -4.75 -2.47
N GLY A 178 -8.94 -3.75 -3.32
CA GLY A 178 -10.04 -3.15 -4.09
C GLY A 178 -10.33 -3.93 -5.37
N VAL A 179 -9.40 -3.89 -6.32
CA VAL A 179 -9.51 -4.55 -7.62
C VAL A 179 -8.21 -5.26 -7.95
N GLY A 180 -8.26 -6.56 -8.25
CA GLY A 180 -7.08 -7.31 -8.66
C GLY A 180 -7.00 -8.72 -8.09
N GLU A 181 -5.79 -9.17 -7.82
CA GLU A 181 -5.50 -10.51 -7.34
C GLU A 181 -4.76 -10.45 -5.99
N ALA A 182 -5.22 -11.25 -5.04
CA ALA A 182 -4.54 -11.47 -3.76
C ALA A 182 -4.24 -12.96 -3.61
N THR A 183 -2.96 -13.32 -3.52
CA THR A 183 -2.49 -14.67 -3.22
C THR A 183 -1.90 -14.66 -1.82
N VAL A 184 -2.36 -15.57 -0.95
CA VAL A 184 -1.86 -15.73 0.41
C VAL A 184 -1.40 -17.17 0.58
N GLU A 185 -0.12 -17.36 0.75
CA GLU A 185 0.49 -18.62 1.10
C GLU A 185 0.50 -18.79 2.62
N LEU A 186 0.07 -19.95 3.08
CA LEU A 186 -0.24 -20.22 4.47
C LEU A 186 0.54 -21.43 4.99
N PRO A 187 0.96 -21.44 6.26
CA PRO A 187 1.75 -22.54 6.81
C PRO A 187 0.92 -23.81 6.96
N SER A 188 1.57 -24.96 6.75
CA SER A 188 1.00 -26.29 7.05
C SER A 188 1.17 -26.72 8.51
N GLY A 189 2.25 -26.27 9.17
CA GLY A 189 2.61 -26.67 10.54
C GLY A 189 1.94 -25.87 11.66
N VAL A 190 1.39 -24.69 11.34
CA VAL A 190 0.74 -23.78 12.29
C VAL A 190 -0.76 -23.75 12.01
N GLY A 191 -1.59 -23.67 13.05
CA GLY A 191 -3.04 -23.58 12.89
C GLY A 191 -3.46 -22.34 12.08
N VAL A 192 -4.25 -22.52 11.04
CA VAL A 192 -4.77 -21.43 10.22
C VAL A 192 -6.28 -21.42 10.28
N LYS A 193 -6.83 -20.22 10.52
CA LYS A 193 -8.25 -19.92 10.34
C LYS A 193 -8.40 -18.73 9.44
N ALA A 194 -8.80 -18.95 8.19
CA ALA A 194 -8.95 -17.90 7.19
C ALA A 194 -10.42 -17.59 6.90
N LYS A 195 -10.74 -16.30 6.74
CA LYS A 195 -12.01 -15.83 6.19
C LYS A 195 -11.74 -15.06 4.93
N ALA A 196 -12.31 -15.50 3.82
CA ALA A 196 -12.20 -14.80 2.55
C ALA A 196 -13.57 -14.30 2.10
N GLN A 197 -13.64 -13.02 1.72
CA GLN A 197 -14.84 -12.36 1.21
C GLN A 197 -14.51 -11.59 -0.07
N GLY A 198 -15.14 -11.96 -1.19
CA GLY A 198 -15.02 -11.27 -2.46
C GLY A 198 -16.35 -10.65 -2.88
N GLY A 199 -16.31 -9.52 -3.59
CA GLY A 199 -17.49 -8.94 -4.22
C GLY A 199 -17.83 -9.64 -5.54
N LEU A 200 -17.04 -9.38 -6.59
CA LEU A 200 -17.15 -10.02 -7.91
C LEU A 200 -15.84 -10.73 -8.24
N GLY A 201 -15.89 -12.06 -8.43
CA GLY A 201 -14.71 -12.83 -8.76
C GLY A 201 -14.72 -14.24 -8.18
N ARG A 202 -13.54 -14.77 -7.91
CA ARG A 202 -13.37 -16.13 -7.37
C ARG A 202 -12.60 -16.12 -6.07
N ILE A 203 -12.90 -17.10 -5.23
CA ILE A 203 -12.13 -17.46 -4.05
C ILE A 203 -11.69 -18.91 -4.23
N ASN A 204 -10.41 -19.13 -4.34
CA ASN A 204 -9.78 -20.44 -4.38
C ASN A 204 -9.14 -20.70 -3.01
N ALA A 205 -9.34 -21.91 -2.48
CA ALA A 205 -8.75 -22.32 -1.21
C ALA A 205 -8.17 -23.72 -1.39
N GLU A 206 -6.85 -23.81 -1.46
CA GLU A 206 -6.09 -25.03 -1.66
C GLU A 206 -5.47 -25.48 -0.34
N GLY A 207 -5.61 -26.76 0.02
CA GLY A 207 -5.11 -27.30 1.28
C GLY A 207 -5.89 -26.83 2.52
N LEU A 208 -7.11 -26.33 2.33
CA LEU A 208 -7.97 -25.83 3.41
C LEU A 208 -9.35 -26.50 3.36
N GLU A 209 -9.86 -26.89 4.52
CA GLU A 209 -11.23 -27.37 4.68
C GLU A 209 -12.15 -26.19 5.01
N ARG A 210 -13.36 -26.19 4.42
CA ARG A 210 -14.36 -25.18 4.74
C ARG A 210 -15.20 -25.57 5.97
N VAL A 211 -15.09 -24.75 7.03
CA VAL A 211 -15.87 -24.93 8.27
C VAL A 211 -16.72 -23.68 8.51
N GLY A 212 -18.00 -23.79 8.21
CA GLY A 212 -18.93 -22.66 8.28
C GLY A 212 -18.59 -21.55 7.28
N ASP A 213 -18.24 -20.38 7.78
CA ASP A 213 -17.85 -19.19 7.00
C ASP A 213 -16.32 -19.04 6.90
N SER A 214 -15.57 -20.00 7.39
CA SER A 214 -14.11 -19.97 7.46
C SER A 214 -13.51 -21.16 6.71
N TYR A 215 -12.22 -21.04 6.42
CA TYR A 215 -11.35 -22.07 5.87
C TYR A 215 -10.28 -22.39 6.93
N VAL A 216 -10.00 -23.66 7.18
CA VAL A 216 -9.01 -24.09 8.18
C VAL A 216 -8.07 -25.12 7.54
N ASN A 217 -6.81 -25.16 8.00
CA ASN A 217 -5.87 -26.24 7.67
C ASN A 217 -5.95 -27.37 8.69
N ASP A 218 -5.22 -28.46 8.43
CA ASP A 218 -5.21 -29.65 9.31
C ASP A 218 -4.63 -29.36 10.69
N ALA A 219 -3.73 -28.38 10.82
CA ALA A 219 -3.12 -28.00 12.09
C ALA A 219 -4.03 -27.13 12.99
N TYR A 220 -5.17 -26.66 12.47
CA TYR A 220 -6.09 -25.81 13.25
C TYR A 220 -6.75 -26.58 14.37
N GLY A 221 -6.51 -26.17 15.61
CA GLY A 221 -6.99 -26.81 16.82
C GLY A 221 -6.05 -27.91 17.39
N GLU A 222 -5.02 -28.28 16.62
CA GLU A 222 -3.95 -29.19 17.08
C GLU A 222 -2.68 -28.41 17.49
N SER A 223 -2.43 -27.26 16.82
CA SER A 223 -1.31 -26.35 17.12
C SER A 223 -1.69 -25.34 18.21
N ASP A 224 -0.74 -25.05 19.11
CA ASP A 224 -0.87 -23.99 20.13
C ASP A 224 -0.90 -22.58 19.51
N VAL A 225 -0.37 -22.42 18.30
CA VAL A 225 -0.33 -21.17 17.56
C VAL A 225 -1.40 -21.16 16.46
N THR A 226 -2.12 -20.06 16.35
CA THR A 226 -3.14 -19.88 15.30
C THR A 226 -2.99 -18.55 14.58
N LEU A 227 -2.90 -18.62 13.26
CA LEU A 227 -3.01 -17.46 12.37
C LEU A 227 -4.49 -17.23 12.02
N ASN A 228 -5.00 -16.06 12.40
CA ASN A 228 -6.33 -15.62 12.00
C ASN A 228 -6.20 -14.69 10.79
N VAL A 229 -6.51 -15.22 9.61
CA VAL A 229 -6.35 -14.49 8.34
C VAL A 229 -7.70 -14.01 7.84
N LYS A 230 -7.82 -12.73 7.56
CA LYS A 230 -9.01 -12.14 6.95
C LYS A 230 -8.63 -11.50 5.63
N VAL A 231 -9.20 -12.01 4.54
CA VAL A 231 -8.98 -11.46 3.19
C VAL A 231 -10.29 -10.90 2.66
N GLN A 232 -10.28 -9.65 2.22
CA GLN A 232 -11.42 -8.99 1.62
C GLN A 232 -11.02 -8.40 0.26
N GLY A 233 -11.70 -8.83 -0.82
CA GLY A 233 -11.54 -8.31 -2.16
C GLY A 233 -12.81 -7.62 -2.65
N GLY A 234 -12.68 -6.58 -3.47
CA GLY A 234 -13.81 -5.97 -4.18
C GLY A 234 -14.14 -6.72 -5.47
N VAL A 235 -13.24 -6.65 -6.43
CA VAL A 235 -13.37 -7.29 -7.75
C VAL A 235 -12.07 -8.00 -8.09
N GLY A 236 -12.12 -9.31 -8.37
CA GLY A 236 -10.93 -10.06 -8.77
C GLY A 236 -10.86 -11.45 -8.17
N GLU A 237 -9.64 -11.90 -7.85
CA GLU A 237 -9.38 -13.25 -7.39
C GLU A 237 -8.68 -13.25 -6.03
N ILE A 238 -9.11 -14.13 -5.15
CA ILE A 238 -8.48 -14.41 -3.87
C ILE A 238 -8.03 -15.86 -3.88
N ASN A 239 -6.74 -16.08 -3.75
CA ASN A 239 -6.11 -17.39 -3.70
C ASN A 239 -5.53 -17.61 -2.30
N LEU A 240 -6.06 -18.59 -1.56
CA LEU A 240 -5.50 -19.07 -0.31
C LEU A 240 -4.88 -20.44 -0.57
N LYS A 241 -3.62 -20.64 -0.19
CA LYS A 241 -2.90 -21.87 -0.47
C LYS A 241 -2.07 -22.29 0.75
N VAL A 242 -2.27 -23.51 1.26
CA VAL A 242 -1.39 -24.10 2.28
C VAL A 242 -0.19 -24.74 1.59
N VAL A 243 1.01 -24.42 2.08
CA VAL A 243 2.30 -24.87 1.52
C VAL A 243 3.06 -25.69 2.55
#